data_b61022fb02de8c1fea385a95b93955b2
#
_entry.id   b61022fb02de8c1fea385a95b93955b2
#
_cell.length_a   1.000
_cell.length_b   1.000
_cell.length_c   1.000
_cell.angle_alpha   90.00
_cell.angle_beta   90.00
_cell.angle_gamma   90.00
#
_symmetry.space_group_name_H-M   'P 1'
#
loop_
_entity.id
_entity.type
_entity.pdbx_description
1 polymer ?
#
loop_
_entity_poly.entity_id
_entity_poly.type
_entity_poly.pdbx_seq_one_letter_code
_entity_poly.pdbx_strand_id
1 'polypeptide(L)'
;MEKRKLKIRDLTMRDGQQSLFATRMTQASIDRLLPLYEGADFYIMEVWGGAVPDSVMRYLDESPWERLRKASKAMKGHSLLSALSRGRNLFGYVPYPDSVLDGFYKEAIKNGLNVMRIFDALNDLDNVKESIRMINELGGIPDGAVCYTVDPKDEDDNKGFFSRFFSKKPEKIFTDEYFVEKARAMEAYGAKIITLKDMAGLVNPSRIASIMPKLKAALTVPVDFHTHCTPGYGLASSLMAMIHGVDILDTNIWWFGGGSAAPALELIYVFANKLGIEVEVNMEAVGRIRKELRTVREELHAFDLVKNFPKEFDPLTDTLPAEIDALFDKAIEAAKADNEAELLDACHAIEDYFGFPKPNLLVKEAEVPGGMYSNMVAQLKALQAEDLLDDAMRLIPKVRRDAGLVPLVTPTSQIVGSQAVSVALDRKKGNPDYSNPSNQFISLVKGEYGHTPVAVDPEFRAKITGSPEEKAYDVSKYKKPENPVLPEYGGVKLAANDEEYLLLELLPSVANGFLKRRRAEEWEAANAAKKAEEAAANAAAEAEKADDEPITGEVVTAQILPGTVIEVNVKPGDKVNKGDVLLVYEAMKMENNVEAGHDATVKRVFVKPGDIFAPEAVLVEFE
;
A
#
# COMPACT_ATOMS: atom_id res chain seq x y z
N MET A 1 2.50 2.66 40.58
CA MET A 1 1.68 3.29 39.53
C MET A 1 1.77 2.40 38.33
N GLU A 2 0.65 2.08 37.70
CA GLU A 2 0.64 1.34 36.43
C GLU A 2 1.35 2.19 35.38
N LYS A 3 2.25 1.57 34.58
CA LYS A 3 2.96 2.29 33.54
C LYS A 3 1.95 2.72 32.47
N ARG A 4 2.10 3.93 31.95
CA ARG A 4 1.31 4.36 30.79
C ARG A 4 1.66 3.48 29.60
N LYS A 5 0.66 3.06 28.85
CA LYS A 5 0.79 2.19 27.69
C LYS A 5 0.64 2.99 26.41
N LEU A 6 1.43 2.64 25.39
CA LEU A 6 1.36 3.18 24.04
C LEU A 6 1.07 2.03 23.08
N LYS A 7 -0.01 2.16 22.33
CA LYS A 7 -0.36 1.24 21.25
C LYS A 7 0.31 1.66 19.96
N ILE A 8 0.73 0.69 19.17
CA ILE A 8 1.36 0.94 17.88
C ILE A 8 0.46 0.47 16.75
N ARG A 9 0.32 1.33 15.74
CA ARG A 9 -0.15 0.92 14.42
C ARG A 9 1.06 0.80 13.50
N ASP A 10 1.32 -0.41 13.02
CA ASP A 10 2.34 -0.64 12.01
C ASP A 10 1.84 -0.28 10.62
N LEU A 11 2.59 0.54 9.92
CA LEU A 11 2.26 1.00 8.57
C LEU A 11 3.15 0.36 7.49
N THR A 12 4.06 -0.52 7.85
CA THR A 12 5.14 -1.04 7.00
C THR A 12 4.61 -1.67 5.71
N MET A 13 3.53 -2.47 5.80
CA MET A 13 2.99 -3.20 4.65
C MET A 13 2.09 -2.36 3.73
N ARG A 14 1.69 -1.15 4.12
CA ARG A 14 0.87 -0.27 3.29
C ARG A 14 1.54 1.09 3.05
N ASP A 15 1.57 1.95 4.07
CA ASP A 15 2.04 3.34 3.92
C ASP A 15 3.56 3.41 3.70
N GLY A 16 4.35 2.63 4.46
CA GLY A 16 5.79 2.58 4.33
C GLY A 16 6.23 2.15 2.93
N GLN A 17 5.70 1.03 2.43
CA GLN A 17 6.01 0.58 1.07
C GLN A 17 5.47 1.51 -0.01
N GLN A 18 4.34 2.16 0.22
CA GLN A 18 3.78 3.14 -0.72
C GLN A 18 4.68 4.37 -0.81
N SER A 19 5.15 4.85 0.33
CA SER A 19 5.89 6.11 0.45
C SER A 19 7.35 5.99 0.00
N LEU A 20 7.98 4.82 0.19
CA LEU A 20 9.41 4.60 -0.12
C LEU A 20 9.63 3.80 -1.41
N PHE A 21 8.73 2.87 -1.76
CA PHE A 21 8.94 1.87 -2.81
C PHE A 21 7.80 1.82 -3.83
N ALA A 22 7.05 2.90 -3.99
CA ALA A 22 5.99 3.06 -5.00
C ALA A 22 4.97 1.90 -5.00
N THR A 23 4.70 1.28 -3.84
CA THR A 23 3.78 0.15 -3.67
C THR A 23 4.17 -1.08 -4.51
N ARG A 24 5.44 -1.47 -4.48
CA ARG A 24 6.00 -2.58 -5.29
C ARG A 24 6.30 -3.86 -4.49
N MET A 25 5.96 -3.91 -3.19
CA MET A 25 6.12 -5.14 -2.40
C MET A 25 5.21 -6.24 -2.94
N THR A 26 5.82 -7.36 -3.35
CA THR A 26 5.12 -8.50 -3.94
C THR A 26 4.37 -9.32 -2.90
N GLN A 27 3.39 -10.11 -3.33
CA GLN A 27 2.72 -11.07 -2.44
C GLN A 27 3.72 -12.09 -1.88
N ALA A 28 4.71 -12.51 -2.65
CA ALA A 28 5.75 -13.43 -2.18
C ALA A 28 6.56 -12.84 -1.01
N SER A 29 6.91 -11.55 -1.07
CA SER A 29 7.58 -10.87 0.06
C SER A 29 6.66 -10.77 1.28
N ILE A 30 5.37 -10.50 1.09
CA ILE A 30 4.38 -10.46 2.17
C ILE A 30 4.18 -11.86 2.79
N ASP A 31 4.09 -12.91 1.98
CA ASP A 31 3.93 -14.29 2.46
C ASP A 31 5.11 -14.75 3.35
N ARG A 32 6.32 -14.25 3.12
CA ARG A 32 7.48 -14.48 4.01
C ARG A 32 7.39 -13.68 5.32
N LEU A 33 6.82 -12.49 5.28
CA LEU A 33 6.71 -11.62 6.45
C LEU A 33 5.57 -12.02 7.39
N LEU A 34 4.41 -12.40 6.88
CA LEU A 34 3.21 -12.66 7.67
C LEU A 34 3.43 -13.63 8.85
N PRO A 35 4.14 -14.78 8.71
CA PRO A 35 4.41 -15.67 9.85
C PRO A 35 5.27 -15.03 10.95
N LEU A 36 6.11 -14.05 10.60
CA LEU A 36 6.93 -13.32 11.56
C LEU A 36 6.14 -12.28 12.34
N TYR A 37 5.11 -11.72 11.70
CA TYR A 37 4.22 -10.74 12.31
C TYR A 37 3.25 -11.35 13.34
N GLU A 38 2.95 -12.64 13.25
CA GLU A 38 2.01 -13.34 14.14
C GLU A 38 2.34 -13.13 15.64
N GLY A 39 3.63 -13.05 15.98
CA GLY A 39 4.06 -12.87 17.37
C GLY A 39 4.43 -11.43 17.76
N ALA A 40 4.22 -10.44 16.89
CA ALA A 40 4.60 -9.06 17.16
C ALA A 40 3.57 -8.29 17.99
N ASP A 41 2.31 -8.72 17.96
CA ASP A 41 1.19 -8.18 18.74
C ASP A 41 0.97 -6.67 18.54
N PHE A 42 1.13 -6.18 17.31
CA PHE A 42 0.74 -4.81 16.98
C PHE A 42 -0.75 -4.60 17.26
N TYR A 43 -1.11 -3.46 17.84
CA TYR A 43 -2.52 -3.15 18.05
C TYR A 43 -3.30 -3.13 16.73
N ILE A 44 -2.74 -2.46 15.71
CA ILE A 44 -3.29 -2.41 14.36
C ILE A 44 -2.14 -2.58 13.36
N MET A 45 -2.40 -3.26 12.24
CA MET A 45 -1.53 -3.29 11.08
C MET A 45 -2.26 -2.71 9.87
N GLU A 46 -1.72 -1.68 9.25
CA GLU A 46 -2.26 -1.16 8.00
C GLU A 46 -1.69 -1.93 6.82
N VAL A 47 -2.53 -2.74 6.17
CA VAL A 47 -2.10 -3.70 5.15
C VAL A 47 -2.73 -3.45 3.78
N TRP A 48 -3.80 -2.63 3.71
CA TRP A 48 -4.62 -2.48 2.52
C TRP A 48 -5.12 -1.05 2.34
N GLY A 49 -5.77 -0.77 1.17
CA GLY A 49 -6.25 0.57 0.84
C GLY A 49 -5.17 1.48 0.23
N GLY A 50 -5.44 2.76 0.14
CA GLY A 50 -4.57 3.72 -0.54
C GLY A 50 -4.30 3.31 -1.99
N ALA A 51 -3.04 3.22 -2.39
CA ALA A 51 -2.63 2.82 -3.73
C ALA A 51 -2.52 1.28 -3.92
N VAL A 52 -2.65 0.48 -2.84
CA VAL A 52 -2.45 -0.98 -2.93
C VAL A 52 -3.35 -1.64 -3.97
N PRO A 53 -4.69 -1.43 -3.99
CA PRO A 53 -5.55 -2.12 -4.96
C PRO A 53 -5.18 -1.83 -6.42
N ASP A 54 -4.86 -0.58 -6.76
CA ASP A 54 -4.42 -0.21 -8.11
C ASP A 54 -3.05 -0.80 -8.45
N SER A 55 -2.08 -0.60 -7.56
CA SER A 55 -0.67 -0.92 -7.84
C SER A 55 -0.42 -2.42 -7.96
N VAL A 56 -1.06 -3.25 -7.14
CA VAL A 56 -0.86 -4.71 -7.21
C VAL A 56 -1.44 -5.31 -8.48
N MET A 57 -2.58 -4.83 -8.96
CA MET A 57 -3.15 -5.26 -10.24
C MET A 57 -2.35 -4.73 -11.43
N ARG A 58 -1.92 -3.46 -11.36
CA ARG A 58 -1.27 -2.76 -12.48
C ARG A 58 0.15 -3.23 -12.74
N TYR A 59 0.91 -3.47 -11.67
CA TYR A 59 2.37 -3.66 -11.76
C TYR A 59 2.85 -5.02 -11.30
N LEU A 60 2.06 -5.71 -10.47
CA LEU A 60 2.45 -7.01 -9.90
C LEU A 60 1.59 -8.16 -10.45
N ASP A 61 0.50 -7.84 -11.14
CA ASP A 61 -0.49 -8.80 -11.63
C ASP A 61 -1.08 -9.69 -10.53
N GLU A 62 -1.27 -9.11 -9.34
CA GLU A 62 -1.74 -9.78 -8.12
C GLU A 62 -3.13 -9.30 -7.72
N SER A 63 -3.89 -10.17 -7.02
CA SER A 63 -5.22 -9.85 -6.52
C SER A 63 -5.15 -9.07 -5.20
N PRO A 64 -5.71 -7.85 -5.12
CA PRO A 64 -5.77 -7.10 -3.86
C PRO A 64 -6.64 -7.80 -2.81
N TRP A 65 -7.70 -8.50 -3.19
CA TRP A 65 -8.57 -9.25 -2.29
C TRP A 65 -7.87 -10.48 -1.71
N GLU A 66 -7.10 -11.21 -2.52
CA GLU A 66 -6.32 -12.35 -2.04
C GLU A 66 -5.26 -11.92 -1.03
N ARG A 67 -4.59 -10.79 -1.28
CA ARG A 67 -3.65 -10.17 -0.35
C ARG A 67 -4.30 -9.89 1.01
N LEU A 68 -5.50 -9.30 1.03
CA LEU A 68 -6.23 -9.03 2.26
C LEU A 68 -6.60 -10.34 2.99
N ARG A 69 -7.11 -11.34 2.28
CA ARG A 69 -7.46 -12.65 2.86
C ARG A 69 -6.27 -13.36 3.50
N LYS A 70 -5.11 -13.35 2.83
CA LYS A 70 -3.87 -13.94 3.38
C LYS A 70 -3.43 -13.23 4.65
N ALA A 71 -3.41 -11.90 4.65
CA ALA A 71 -3.11 -11.11 5.84
C ALA A 71 -4.12 -11.40 6.98
N SER A 72 -5.41 -11.42 6.67
CA SER A 72 -6.47 -11.73 7.64
C SER A 72 -6.32 -13.13 8.25
N LYS A 73 -6.01 -14.13 7.43
CA LYS A 73 -5.80 -15.49 7.92
C LYS A 73 -4.61 -15.58 8.88
N ALA A 74 -3.50 -14.92 8.54
CA ALA A 74 -2.28 -14.94 9.35
C ALA A 74 -2.44 -14.15 10.66
N MET A 75 -3.13 -13.01 10.64
CA MET A 75 -3.25 -12.12 11.82
C MET A 75 -4.44 -12.39 12.70
N LYS A 76 -5.22 -13.44 12.42
CA LYS A 76 -6.43 -13.77 13.20
C LYS A 76 -6.11 -14.05 14.67
N GLY A 77 -6.61 -13.18 15.55
CA GLY A 77 -6.39 -13.29 16.99
C GLY A 77 -5.13 -12.59 17.52
N HIS A 78 -4.34 -11.96 16.64
CA HIS A 78 -3.11 -11.22 16.98
C HIS A 78 -3.29 -9.72 16.80
N SER A 79 -3.29 -9.22 15.58
CA SER A 79 -3.40 -7.80 15.28
C SER A 79 -4.70 -7.48 14.53
N LEU A 80 -5.28 -6.31 14.77
CA LEU A 80 -6.37 -5.79 13.93
C LEU A 80 -5.81 -5.34 12.58
N LEU A 81 -6.47 -5.70 11.50
CA LEU A 81 -6.09 -5.23 10.16
C LEU A 81 -6.80 -3.96 9.79
N SER A 82 -6.08 -2.98 9.26
CA SER A 82 -6.64 -1.73 8.77
C SER A 82 -6.36 -1.47 7.29
N ALA A 83 -7.24 -0.63 6.73
CA ALA A 83 -7.11 -0.06 5.41
C ALA A 83 -7.41 1.44 5.44
N LEU A 84 -6.92 2.15 4.42
CA LEU A 84 -7.18 3.57 4.22
C LEU A 84 -8.16 3.78 3.07
N SER A 85 -9.21 4.58 3.28
CA SER A 85 -10.15 5.01 2.22
C SER A 85 -10.50 6.50 2.32
N ARG A 86 -10.99 7.07 1.21
CA ARG A 86 -11.40 8.48 1.12
C ARG A 86 -12.92 8.62 1.16
N GLY A 87 -13.52 8.43 2.33
CA GLY A 87 -14.97 8.60 2.49
C GLY A 87 -15.77 8.02 1.32
N ARG A 88 -16.70 8.82 0.75
CA ARG A 88 -17.50 8.43 -0.41
C ARG A 88 -16.69 8.17 -1.69
N ASN A 89 -15.48 8.68 -1.77
CA ASN A 89 -14.63 8.49 -2.95
C ASN A 89 -13.89 7.15 -2.94
N LEU A 90 -13.87 6.42 -1.82
CA LEU A 90 -13.12 5.17 -1.65
C LEU A 90 -11.69 5.28 -2.18
N PHE A 91 -11.39 4.71 -3.35
CA PHE A 91 -10.10 4.84 -4.03
C PHE A 91 -10.17 5.73 -5.29
N GLY A 92 -11.38 6.17 -5.68
CA GLY A 92 -11.64 7.00 -6.85
C GLY A 92 -11.43 8.51 -6.59
N TYR A 93 -11.74 9.30 -7.62
CA TYR A 93 -11.63 10.76 -7.59
C TYR A 93 -13.00 11.48 -7.52
N VAL A 94 -14.09 10.73 -7.61
CA VAL A 94 -15.46 11.22 -7.51
C VAL A 94 -16.24 10.43 -6.48
N PRO A 95 -17.27 11.02 -5.85
CA PRO A 95 -18.10 10.32 -4.88
C PRO A 95 -18.87 9.17 -5.53
N TYR A 96 -18.95 8.03 -4.85
CA TYR A 96 -19.78 6.89 -5.22
C TYR A 96 -21.15 6.93 -4.54
N PRO A 97 -22.19 6.33 -5.16
CA PRO A 97 -23.50 6.15 -4.51
C PRO A 97 -23.39 5.14 -3.34
N ASP A 98 -24.36 5.20 -2.41
CA ASP A 98 -24.39 4.37 -1.21
C ASP A 98 -24.31 2.87 -1.50
N SER A 99 -24.88 2.42 -2.62
CA SER A 99 -24.83 1.00 -3.01
C SER A 99 -23.42 0.48 -3.30
N VAL A 100 -22.51 1.34 -3.79
CA VAL A 100 -21.10 0.99 -4.03
C VAL A 100 -20.33 1.00 -2.72
N LEU A 101 -20.59 1.99 -1.85
CA LEU A 101 -19.99 2.06 -0.52
C LEU A 101 -20.33 0.83 0.31
N ASP A 102 -21.64 0.49 0.38
CA ASP A 102 -22.12 -0.67 1.13
C ASP A 102 -21.49 -1.97 0.62
N GLY A 103 -21.51 -2.19 -0.69
CA GLY A 103 -20.87 -3.35 -1.31
C GLY A 103 -19.39 -3.45 -0.99
N PHE A 104 -18.67 -2.33 -1.09
CA PHE A 104 -17.23 -2.28 -0.80
C PHE A 104 -16.92 -2.58 0.67
N TYR A 105 -17.57 -1.90 1.63
CA TYR A 105 -17.32 -2.13 3.05
C TYR A 105 -17.71 -3.53 3.51
N LYS A 106 -18.84 -4.05 2.97
CA LYS A 106 -19.27 -5.42 3.22
C LYS A 106 -18.22 -6.45 2.79
N GLU A 107 -17.72 -6.35 1.55
CA GLU A 107 -16.70 -7.28 1.07
C GLU A 107 -15.36 -7.09 1.79
N ALA A 108 -14.95 -5.85 2.10
CA ALA A 108 -13.73 -5.60 2.86
C ALA A 108 -13.76 -6.23 4.27
N ILE A 109 -14.86 -6.03 5.02
CA ILE A 109 -15.03 -6.60 6.37
C ILE A 109 -15.16 -8.12 6.31
N LYS A 110 -15.92 -8.67 5.36
CA LYS A 110 -16.06 -10.11 5.12
C LYS A 110 -14.70 -10.77 4.83
N ASN A 111 -13.80 -10.09 4.13
CA ASN A 111 -12.43 -10.55 3.86
C ASN A 111 -11.46 -10.33 5.03
N GLY A 112 -11.97 -9.88 6.19
CA GLY A 112 -11.27 -9.83 7.45
C GLY A 112 -10.65 -8.48 7.82
N LEU A 113 -11.04 -7.40 7.13
CA LEU A 113 -10.68 -6.06 7.56
C LEU A 113 -11.42 -5.71 8.86
N ASN A 114 -10.69 -5.24 9.87
CA ASN A 114 -11.25 -4.86 11.16
C ASN A 114 -11.47 -3.35 11.27
N VAL A 115 -10.50 -2.56 10.84
CA VAL A 115 -10.47 -1.10 10.98
C VAL A 115 -10.44 -0.45 9.60
N MET A 116 -11.36 0.47 9.36
CA MET A 116 -11.28 1.32 8.17
C MET A 116 -10.93 2.74 8.60
N ARG A 117 -9.73 3.21 8.23
CA ARG A 117 -9.34 4.62 8.36
C ARG A 117 -9.96 5.40 7.22
N ILE A 118 -10.79 6.37 7.59
CA ILE A 118 -11.57 7.16 6.65
C ILE A 118 -11.18 8.62 6.78
N PHE A 119 -10.77 9.23 5.68
CA PHE A 119 -10.53 10.66 5.61
C PHE A 119 -11.28 11.29 4.44
N ASP A 120 -11.46 12.58 4.48
CA ASP A 120 -11.83 13.37 3.32
C ASP A 120 -10.72 14.39 2.98
N ALA A 121 -10.42 14.55 1.68
CA ALA A 121 -9.33 15.40 1.23
C ALA A 121 -9.58 16.91 1.50
N LEU A 122 -10.82 17.31 1.74
CA LEU A 122 -11.22 18.67 2.09
C LEU A 122 -11.54 18.84 3.57
N ASN A 123 -11.47 17.76 4.36
CA ASN A 123 -12.08 17.67 5.70
C ASN A 123 -13.58 17.97 5.68
N ASP A 124 -14.25 17.64 4.57
CA ASP A 124 -15.71 17.71 4.46
C ASP A 124 -16.34 16.50 5.15
N LEU A 125 -17.05 16.76 6.24
CA LEU A 125 -17.63 15.72 7.09
C LEU A 125 -18.82 15.01 6.45
N ASP A 126 -19.50 15.64 5.49
CA ASP A 126 -20.60 15.00 4.77
C ASP A 126 -20.12 13.82 3.90
N ASN A 127 -18.87 13.88 3.44
CA ASN A 127 -18.25 12.81 2.67
C ASN A 127 -17.86 11.58 3.52
N VAL A 128 -17.72 11.70 4.84
CA VAL A 128 -17.28 10.60 5.70
C VAL A 128 -18.40 9.99 6.55
N LYS A 129 -19.49 10.74 6.78
CA LYS A 129 -20.59 10.37 7.68
C LYS A 129 -21.20 9.00 7.34
N GLU A 130 -21.59 8.80 6.07
CA GLU A 130 -22.19 7.55 5.64
C GLU A 130 -21.24 6.38 5.71
N SER A 131 -19.96 6.59 5.40
CA SER A 131 -18.91 5.56 5.54
C SER A 131 -18.77 5.09 6.99
N ILE A 132 -18.75 6.03 7.95
CA ILE A 132 -18.68 5.72 9.39
C ILE A 132 -19.90 4.89 9.82
N ARG A 133 -21.11 5.30 9.39
CA ARG A 133 -22.35 4.58 9.69
C ARG A 133 -22.31 3.15 9.18
N MET A 134 -22.04 2.97 7.87
CA MET A 134 -22.03 1.65 7.22
C MET A 134 -21.02 0.70 7.85
N ILE A 135 -19.81 1.16 8.16
CA ILE A 135 -18.78 0.33 8.79
C ILE A 135 -19.24 -0.14 10.17
N ASN A 136 -19.86 0.74 10.98
CA ASN A 136 -20.41 0.35 12.27
C ASN A 136 -21.51 -0.72 12.12
N GLU A 137 -22.44 -0.54 11.18
CA GLU A 137 -23.55 -1.47 10.93
C GLU A 137 -23.05 -2.85 10.49
N LEU A 138 -21.93 -2.90 9.76
CA LEU A 138 -21.27 -4.13 9.34
C LEU A 138 -20.35 -4.75 10.41
N GLY A 139 -20.25 -4.13 11.60
CA GLY A 139 -19.44 -4.63 12.71
C GLY A 139 -17.94 -4.31 12.62
N GLY A 140 -17.54 -3.44 11.70
CA GLY A 140 -16.18 -2.91 11.61
C GLY A 140 -15.90 -1.77 12.60
N ILE A 141 -14.68 -1.30 12.62
CA ILE A 141 -14.20 -0.19 13.46
C ILE A 141 -13.90 1.00 12.54
N PRO A 142 -14.75 2.05 12.51
CA PRO A 142 -14.41 3.25 11.76
C PRO A 142 -13.39 4.10 12.53
N ASP A 143 -12.28 4.43 11.87
CA ASP A 143 -11.23 5.34 12.32
C ASP A 143 -11.38 6.65 11.52
N GLY A 144 -11.90 7.69 12.17
CA GLY A 144 -12.10 9.00 11.57
C GLY A 144 -10.79 9.80 11.54
N ALA A 145 -10.24 10.05 10.35
CA ALA A 145 -8.99 10.75 10.21
C ALA A 145 -9.19 12.20 9.77
N VAL A 146 -8.79 13.16 10.62
CA VAL A 146 -8.78 14.58 10.32
C VAL A 146 -7.46 14.92 9.64
N CYS A 147 -7.52 15.38 8.39
CA CYS A 147 -6.34 15.76 7.63
C CYS A 147 -5.75 17.06 8.18
N TYR A 148 -4.52 16.97 8.69
CA TYR A 148 -3.80 18.16 9.14
C TYR A 148 -3.31 18.99 7.95
N THR A 149 -3.38 20.29 8.11
CA THR A 149 -2.85 21.28 7.15
C THR A 149 -2.56 22.58 7.89
N VAL A 150 -1.90 23.50 7.21
CA VAL A 150 -1.53 24.83 7.72
C VAL A 150 -2.10 25.93 6.84
N ASP A 151 -2.29 27.11 7.41
CA ASP A 151 -2.58 28.30 6.61
C ASP A 151 -1.36 28.62 5.75
N PRO A 152 -1.53 28.91 4.43
CA PRO A 152 -0.39 29.24 3.57
C PRO A 152 0.29 30.52 4.05
N LYS A 153 1.61 30.55 3.98
CA LYS A 153 2.38 31.76 4.27
C LYS A 153 1.96 32.93 3.38
N ASP A 154 1.88 34.12 3.93
CA ASP A 154 1.54 35.31 3.16
C ASP A 154 2.72 35.73 2.31
N GLU A 155 2.46 36.18 1.07
CA GLU A 155 3.47 36.82 0.22
C GLU A 155 4.07 38.09 0.89
N ASP A 156 3.33 38.70 1.83
CA ASP A 156 3.72 39.89 2.59
C ASP A 156 4.69 39.60 3.74
N ASP A 157 4.91 38.35 4.14
CA ASP A 157 5.91 37.98 5.15
C ASP A 157 7.35 38.32 4.68
N ASN A 158 7.55 38.46 3.38
CA ASN A 158 8.81 38.95 2.76
C ASN A 158 8.86 40.46 2.49
N LYS A 159 7.77 41.18 2.75
CA LYS A 159 7.78 42.65 2.61
C LYS A 159 8.29 43.29 3.89
N GLY A 160 9.16 44.27 3.74
CA GLY A 160 9.91 44.90 4.83
C GLY A 160 9.04 45.44 5.98
N PHE A 161 9.69 45.64 7.12
CA PHE A 161 9.16 45.98 8.45
C PHE A 161 8.01 47.02 8.48
N PHE A 162 7.93 47.97 7.53
CA PHE A 162 6.89 49.00 7.49
C PHE A 162 5.54 48.52 6.93
N SER A 163 5.48 47.50 6.07
CA SER A 163 4.22 47.02 5.52
C SER A 163 3.44 46.14 6.52
N ARG A 164 4.14 45.54 7.50
CA ARG A 164 3.54 44.74 8.58
C ARG A 164 2.64 45.54 9.55
N PHE A 165 2.81 46.85 9.63
CA PHE A 165 2.01 47.68 10.55
C PHE A 165 0.63 48.10 10.01
N PHE A 166 0.37 47.94 8.73
CA PHE A 166 -0.87 48.43 8.10
C PHE A 166 -1.73 47.33 7.47
N SER A 167 -1.27 46.09 7.35
CA SER A 167 -2.08 44.99 6.89
C SER A 167 -2.75 44.26 8.08
N LYS A 168 -4.09 44.14 8.10
CA LYS A 168 -4.78 43.18 8.97
C LYS A 168 -4.20 41.81 8.68
N LYS A 169 -3.64 41.13 9.69
CA LYS A 169 -3.27 39.72 9.54
C LYS A 169 -4.53 38.95 9.16
N PRO A 170 -4.49 38.15 8.11
CA PRO A 170 -5.62 37.27 7.79
C PRO A 170 -5.96 36.40 9.00
N GLU A 171 -7.23 36.14 9.20
CA GLU A 171 -7.69 35.26 10.24
C GLU A 171 -7.18 33.83 9.98
N LYS A 172 -6.59 33.19 10.99
CA LYS A 172 -6.13 31.81 10.86
C LYS A 172 -7.33 30.88 10.81
N ILE A 173 -7.38 30.04 9.78
CA ILE A 173 -8.45 29.06 9.57
C ILE A 173 -8.11 27.74 10.26
N PHE A 174 -6.89 27.24 10.09
CA PHE A 174 -6.48 25.94 10.62
C PHE A 174 -5.95 26.06 12.05
N THR A 175 -6.85 26.48 12.98
CA THR A 175 -6.57 26.55 14.42
C THR A 175 -6.68 25.17 15.07
N ASP A 176 -6.30 25.03 16.36
CA ASP A 176 -6.52 23.80 17.09
C ASP A 176 -8.00 23.46 17.17
N GLU A 177 -8.83 24.49 17.39
CA GLU A 177 -10.29 24.39 17.47
C GLU A 177 -10.88 23.81 16.21
N TYR A 178 -10.40 24.22 15.02
CA TYR A 178 -10.83 23.64 13.74
C TYR A 178 -10.67 22.11 13.73
N PHE A 179 -9.49 21.61 14.11
CA PHE A 179 -9.22 20.16 14.10
C PHE A 179 -9.99 19.44 15.19
N VAL A 180 -10.11 20.04 16.39
CA VAL A 180 -10.88 19.46 17.50
C VAL A 180 -12.37 19.37 17.16
N GLU A 181 -12.96 20.38 16.52
CA GLU A 181 -14.36 20.36 16.09
C GLU A 181 -14.62 19.26 15.05
N LYS A 182 -13.74 19.13 14.06
CA LYS A 182 -13.83 18.04 13.07
C LYS A 182 -13.72 16.66 13.73
N ALA A 183 -12.80 16.48 14.64
CA ALA A 183 -12.60 15.26 15.40
C ALA A 183 -13.84 14.88 16.24
N ARG A 184 -14.41 15.84 16.99
CA ARG A 184 -15.65 15.65 17.78
C ARG A 184 -16.85 15.27 16.90
N ALA A 185 -16.96 15.90 15.73
CA ALA A 185 -18.05 15.59 14.82
C ALA A 185 -17.93 14.16 14.26
N MET A 186 -16.71 13.70 13.91
CA MET A 186 -16.49 12.32 13.49
C MET A 186 -16.79 11.32 14.62
N GLU A 187 -16.40 11.61 15.87
CA GLU A 187 -16.78 10.81 17.03
C GLU A 187 -18.31 10.76 17.19
N ALA A 188 -18.99 11.89 17.06
CA ALA A 188 -20.46 11.97 17.13
C ALA A 188 -21.15 11.17 16.01
N TYR A 189 -20.52 11.01 14.85
CA TYR A 189 -20.99 10.11 13.78
C TYR A 189 -20.76 8.63 14.10
N GLY A 190 -20.00 8.32 15.14
CA GLY A 190 -19.74 6.96 15.59
C GLY A 190 -18.35 6.43 15.29
N ALA A 191 -17.38 7.28 14.95
CA ALA A 191 -15.98 6.86 14.85
C ALA A 191 -15.51 6.28 16.20
N LYS A 192 -14.76 5.19 16.16
CA LYS A 192 -14.24 4.47 17.34
C LYS A 192 -12.78 4.79 17.63
N ILE A 193 -12.09 5.37 16.68
CA ILE A 193 -10.74 5.91 16.77
C ILE A 193 -10.78 7.25 16.04
N ILE A 194 -10.02 8.22 16.53
CA ILE A 194 -9.80 9.49 15.82
C ILE A 194 -8.30 9.63 15.55
N THR A 195 -7.95 9.81 14.29
CA THR A 195 -6.57 10.04 13.86
C THR A 195 -6.35 11.50 13.50
N LEU A 196 -5.35 12.16 14.12
CA LEU A 196 -4.77 13.38 13.57
C LEU A 196 -3.80 12.96 12.45
N LYS A 197 -4.19 13.20 11.19
CA LYS A 197 -3.49 12.67 10.02
C LYS A 197 -2.65 13.72 9.32
N ASP A 198 -1.35 13.69 9.55
CA ASP A 198 -0.36 14.59 8.96
C ASP A 198 0.50 13.88 7.89
N MET A 199 -0.07 13.59 6.74
CA MET A 199 0.67 12.92 5.67
C MET A 199 1.71 13.80 4.97
N ALA A 200 1.66 15.12 5.19
CA ALA A 200 2.67 16.04 4.67
C ALA A 200 3.86 16.23 5.64
N GLY A 201 3.73 15.75 6.89
CA GLY A 201 4.73 15.90 7.93
C GLY A 201 4.88 17.35 8.44
N LEU A 202 3.83 18.16 8.37
CA LEU A 202 3.87 19.60 8.67
C LEU A 202 3.55 19.94 10.12
N VAL A 203 3.06 18.99 10.89
CA VAL A 203 2.81 19.23 12.33
C VAL A 203 4.15 19.33 13.05
N ASN A 204 4.53 20.53 13.43
CA ASN A 204 5.72 20.74 14.23
C ASN A 204 5.50 20.36 15.71
N PRO A 205 6.56 20.15 16.51
CA PRO A 205 6.45 19.75 17.91
C PRO A 205 5.62 20.71 18.78
N SER A 206 5.80 22.02 18.64
CA SER A 206 5.05 23.03 19.40
C SER A 206 3.54 22.96 19.10
N ARG A 207 3.20 22.61 17.84
CA ARG A 207 1.81 22.42 17.47
C ARG A 207 1.21 21.17 18.13
N ILE A 208 1.97 20.08 18.22
CA ILE A 208 1.53 18.87 18.94
C ILE A 208 1.33 19.16 20.42
N ALA A 209 2.22 19.91 21.06
CA ALA A 209 2.10 20.33 22.46
C ALA A 209 0.79 21.09 22.72
N SER A 210 0.30 21.86 21.74
CA SER A 210 -0.96 22.60 21.83
C SER A 210 -2.19 21.74 21.51
N ILE A 211 -2.19 21.01 20.40
CA ILE A 211 -3.39 20.34 19.88
C ILE A 211 -3.68 18.99 20.56
N MET A 212 -2.65 18.20 20.91
CA MET A 212 -2.86 16.87 21.46
C MET A 212 -3.62 16.90 22.81
N PRO A 213 -3.27 17.75 23.79
CA PRO A 213 -4.04 17.85 25.02
C PRO A 213 -5.51 18.25 24.78
N LYS A 214 -5.78 19.12 23.80
CA LYS A 214 -7.15 19.55 23.46
C LYS A 214 -7.94 18.39 22.84
N LEU A 215 -7.35 17.62 21.93
CA LEU A 215 -7.97 16.41 21.38
C LEU A 215 -8.28 15.40 22.49
N LYS A 216 -7.30 15.12 23.37
CA LYS A 216 -7.47 14.20 24.50
C LYS A 216 -8.54 14.65 25.49
N ALA A 217 -8.72 15.95 25.71
CA ALA A 217 -9.76 16.49 26.57
C ALA A 217 -11.15 16.50 25.91
N ALA A 218 -11.21 16.57 24.58
CA ALA A 218 -12.45 16.72 23.82
C ALA A 218 -13.08 15.40 23.39
N LEU A 219 -12.31 14.31 23.33
CA LEU A 219 -12.70 13.01 22.79
C LEU A 219 -12.74 11.95 23.90
N THR A 220 -13.64 10.97 23.72
CA THR A 220 -13.76 9.81 24.61
C THR A 220 -13.14 8.54 23.98
N VAL A 221 -12.96 8.53 22.66
CA VAL A 221 -12.32 7.45 21.92
C VAL A 221 -10.81 7.64 21.87
N PRO A 222 -10.02 6.57 21.61
CA PRO A 222 -8.58 6.67 21.43
C PRO A 222 -8.18 7.66 20.34
N VAL A 223 -7.14 8.44 20.62
CA VAL A 223 -6.52 9.37 19.68
C VAL A 223 -5.27 8.72 19.08
N ASP A 224 -5.23 8.69 17.78
CA ASP A 224 -4.11 8.20 16.97
C ASP A 224 -3.36 9.36 16.32
N PHE A 225 -2.05 9.27 16.20
CA PHE A 225 -1.23 10.27 15.53
C PHE A 225 -0.42 9.66 14.40
N HIS A 226 -0.66 10.18 13.20
CA HIS A 226 0.01 9.83 11.96
C HIS A 226 0.81 11.02 11.44
N THR A 227 2.10 10.84 11.18
CA THR A 227 2.94 11.85 10.54
C THR A 227 4.02 11.21 9.67
N HIS A 228 4.58 12.00 8.74
CA HIS A 228 5.72 11.64 7.89
C HIS A 228 6.96 12.45 8.26
N CYS A 229 8.16 11.96 7.87
CA CYS A 229 9.42 12.60 8.25
C CYS A 229 9.99 13.55 7.19
N THR A 230 9.35 13.74 6.03
CA THR A 230 9.92 14.51 4.91
C THR A 230 10.43 15.91 5.29
N PRO A 231 9.66 16.76 6.02
CA PRO A 231 10.13 18.09 6.43
C PRO A 231 11.04 18.09 7.66
N GLY A 232 11.24 16.91 8.29
CA GLY A 232 12.07 16.73 9.47
C GLY A 232 11.37 16.94 10.82
N TYR A 233 10.04 16.96 10.87
CA TYR A 233 9.30 17.07 12.13
C TYR A 233 8.91 15.71 12.73
N GLY A 234 8.79 14.66 11.91
CA GLY A 234 8.10 13.42 12.25
C GLY A 234 8.55 12.78 13.56
N LEU A 235 9.85 12.57 13.78
CA LEU A 235 10.37 11.96 15.01
C LEU A 235 10.12 12.84 16.24
N ALA A 236 10.41 14.13 16.14
CA ALA A 236 10.24 15.11 17.23
C ALA A 236 8.76 15.29 17.60
N SER A 237 7.86 15.37 16.61
CA SER A 237 6.43 15.48 16.84
C SER A 237 5.83 14.22 17.42
N SER A 238 6.36 13.04 17.06
CA SER A 238 5.95 11.77 17.68
C SER A 238 6.38 11.67 19.15
N LEU A 239 7.59 12.13 19.49
CA LEU A 239 8.02 12.25 20.89
C LEU A 239 7.10 13.20 21.67
N MET A 240 6.77 14.36 21.09
CA MET A 240 5.87 15.31 21.70
C MET A 240 4.45 14.72 21.89
N ALA A 241 3.93 13.98 20.91
CA ALA A 241 2.65 13.29 21.02
C ALA A 241 2.65 12.24 22.15
N MET A 242 3.75 11.50 22.30
CA MET A 242 3.93 10.58 23.44
C MET A 242 3.90 11.32 24.77
N ILE A 243 4.59 12.45 24.91
CA ILE A 243 4.60 13.24 26.15
C ILE A 243 3.19 13.72 26.49
N HIS A 244 2.43 14.15 25.48
CA HIS A 244 1.08 14.69 25.64
C HIS A 244 -0.06 13.67 25.59
N GLY A 245 0.24 12.38 25.68
CA GLY A 245 -0.77 11.38 26.00
C GLY A 245 -1.51 10.78 24.80
N VAL A 246 -0.91 10.75 23.61
CA VAL A 246 -1.45 9.98 22.49
C VAL A 246 -1.67 8.51 22.89
N ASP A 247 -2.74 7.90 22.40
CA ASP A 247 -3.07 6.50 22.72
C ASP A 247 -2.48 5.52 21.72
N ILE A 248 -2.47 5.91 20.44
CA ILE A 248 -1.97 5.10 19.31
C ILE A 248 -0.98 5.95 18.53
N LEU A 249 0.12 5.35 18.12
CA LEU A 249 1.11 6.02 17.28
C LEU A 249 1.38 5.20 16.02
N ASP A 250 1.33 5.85 14.88
CA ASP A 250 1.67 5.29 13.59
C ASP A 250 3.20 5.24 13.42
N THR A 251 3.73 4.06 13.09
CA THR A 251 5.17 3.84 12.88
C THR A 251 5.44 2.89 11.75
N ASN A 252 6.68 2.87 11.27
CA ASN A 252 7.19 1.82 10.38
C ASN A 252 8.34 1.08 11.05
N ILE A 253 8.55 -0.18 10.70
CA ILE A 253 9.72 -0.94 11.15
C ILE A 253 10.95 -0.41 10.40
N TRP A 254 12.03 -0.24 11.10
CA TRP A 254 13.36 0.32 10.77
C TRP A 254 13.63 0.65 9.30
N TRP A 255 13.70 -0.39 8.43
CA TRP A 255 14.06 -0.24 7.02
C TRP A 255 13.01 0.48 6.18
N PHE A 256 11.80 0.60 6.68
CA PHE A 256 10.65 1.23 6.05
C PHE A 256 10.24 2.54 6.73
N GLY A 257 11.02 3.01 7.72
CA GLY A 257 10.79 4.26 8.43
C GLY A 257 11.60 5.44 7.91
N GLY A 258 11.18 6.63 8.31
CA GLY A 258 11.87 7.88 8.01
C GLY A 258 11.67 8.42 6.59
N GLY A 259 12.23 9.56 6.29
CA GLY A 259 12.09 10.22 4.99
C GLY A 259 10.63 10.52 4.64
N SER A 260 10.14 10.01 3.51
CA SER A 260 8.75 10.16 3.09
C SER A 260 7.76 9.24 3.82
N ALA A 261 8.21 8.41 4.73
CA ALA A 261 7.40 7.52 5.55
C ALA A 261 7.30 8.01 7.01
N ALA A 262 6.53 7.29 7.83
CA ALA A 262 6.42 7.55 9.28
C ALA A 262 7.73 7.23 10.02
N PRO A 263 7.92 7.71 11.27
CA PRO A 263 9.10 7.42 12.08
C PRO A 263 9.32 5.93 12.30
N ALA A 264 10.59 5.55 12.48
CA ALA A 264 10.97 4.18 12.80
C ALA A 264 10.54 3.80 14.22
N LEU A 265 9.85 2.65 14.36
CA LEU A 265 9.37 2.12 15.63
C LEU A 265 10.49 1.98 16.66
N GLU A 266 11.68 1.56 16.24
CA GLU A 266 12.81 1.33 17.12
C GLU A 266 13.30 2.62 17.82
N LEU A 267 13.26 3.76 17.13
CA LEU A 267 13.55 5.07 17.73
C LEU A 267 12.46 5.48 18.72
N ILE A 268 11.20 5.25 18.38
CA ILE A 268 10.06 5.48 19.27
C ILE A 268 10.16 4.61 20.52
N TYR A 269 10.58 3.35 20.38
CA TYR A 269 10.79 2.44 21.51
C TYR A 269 11.86 2.92 22.48
N VAL A 270 12.99 3.44 21.97
CA VAL A 270 14.04 4.04 22.83
C VAL A 270 13.48 5.22 23.62
N PHE A 271 12.76 6.15 22.96
CA PHE A 271 12.13 7.28 23.64
C PHE A 271 11.09 6.83 24.67
N ALA A 272 10.25 5.86 24.34
CA ALA A 272 9.23 5.34 25.24
C ALA A 272 9.85 4.74 26.51
N ASN A 273 10.91 3.94 26.38
CA ASN A 273 11.63 3.38 27.51
C ASN A 273 12.21 4.45 28.43
N LYS A 274 12.85 5.48 27.87
CA LYS A 274 13.39 6.61 28.66
C LYS A 274 12.28 7.43 29.33
N LEU A 275 11.09 7.49 28.76
CA LEU A 275 9.90 8.12 29.35
C LEU A 275 9.16 7.23 30.35
N GLY A 276 9.54 5.95 30.50
CA GLY A 276 8.83 4.98 31.32
C GLY A 276 7.46 4.58 30.77
N ILE A 277 7.25 4.71 29.46
CA ILE A 277 6.05 4.30 28.73
C ILE A 277 6.25 2.86 28.23
N GLU A 278 5.25 2.00 28.45
CA GLU A 278 5.23 0.64 27.93
C GLU A 278 4.69 0.65 26.51
N VAL A 279 5.50 0.20 25.55
CA VAL A 279 5.05 -0.01 24.16
C VAL A 279 4.44 -1.41 24.08
N GLU A 280 3.16 -1.48 23.71
CA GLU A 280 2.41 -2.75 23.62
C GLU A 280 2.74 -3.49 22.32
N VAL A 281 4.01 -3.86 22.11
CA VAL A 281 4.52 -4.62 20.96
C VAL A 281 5.64 -5.56 21.41
N ASN A 282 5.65 -6.76 20.87
CA ASN A 282 6.75 -7.70 21.10
C ASN A 282 7.97 -7.34 20.23
N MET A 283 8.90 -6.59 20.79
CA MET A 283 10.09 -6.12 20.08
C MET A 283 11.05 -7.24 19.65
N GLU A 284 11.05 -8.42 20.30
CA GLU A 284 11.82 -9.58 19.82
C GLU A 284 11.28 -10.09 18.47
N ALA A 285 9.96 -10.12 18.32
CA ALA A 285 9.32 -10.45 17.06
C ALA A 285 9.62 -9.38 15.99
N VAL A 286 9.56 -8.09 16.35
CA VAL A 286 9.97 -6.98 15.47
C VAL A 286 11.41 -7.16 14.99
N GLY A 287 12.33 -7.59 15.85
CA GLY A 287 13.72 -7.89 15.46
C GLY A 287 13.81 -8.97 14.38
N ARG A 288 12.95 -10.02 14.43
CA ARG A 288 12.88 -11.04 13.38
C ARG A 288 12.30 -10.49 12.07
N ILE A 289 11.22 -9.71 12.17
CA ILE A 289 10.61 -9.03 11.02
C ILE A 289 11.61 -8.09 10.36
N ARG A 290 12.34 -7.29 11.14
CA ARG A 290 13.35 -6.35 10.64
C ARG A 290 14.43 -7.05 9.81
N LYS A 291 14.90 -8.24 10.22
CA LYS A 291 15.88 -9.02 9.45
C LYS A 291 15.35 -9.40 8.07
N GLU A 292 14.11 -9.87 7.97
CA GLU A 292 13.48 -10.20 6.69
C GLU A 292 13.17 -8.94 5.86
N LEU A 293 12.73 -7.85 6.50
CA LEU A 293 12.46 -6.57 5.82
C LEU A 293 13.69 -5.98 5.15
N ARG A 294 14.90 -6.26 5.66
CA ARG A 294 16.14 -5.88 4.98
C ARG A 294 16.24 -6.52 3.61
N THR A 295 16.02 -7.84 3.54
CA THR A 295 16.00 -8.58 2.27
C THR A 295 14.91 -8.05 1.32
N VAL A 296 13.71 -7.80 1.85
CA VAL A 296 12.62 -7.22 1.07
C VAL A 296 12.98 -5.83 0.53
N ARG A 297 13.64 -4.98 1.30
CA ARG A 297 14.11 -3.67 0.84
C ARG A 297 15.19 -3.80 -0.26
N GLU A 298 16.09 -4.78 -0.14
CA GLU A 298 17.07 -5.09 -1.19
C GLU A 298 16.38 -5.51 -2.50
N GLU A 299 15.34 -6.34 -2.42
CA GLU A 299 14.49 -6.72 -3.57
C GLU A 299 13.80 -5.50 -4.21
N LEU A 300 13.43 -4.52 -3.40
CA LEU A 300 12.76 -3.28 -3.82
C LEU A 300 13.72 -2.15 -4.27
N HIS A 301 15.03 -2.41 -4.32
CA HIS A 301 16.06 -1.38 -4.58
C HIS A 301 15.81 -0.53 -5.84
N ALA A 302 15.24 -1.12 -6.89
CA ALA A 302 14.91 -0.39 -8.12
C ALA A 302 13.89 0.74 -7.89
N PHE A 303 13.05 0.60 -6.87
CA PHE A 303 11.98 1.54 -6.50
C PHE A 303 12.32 2.35 -5.25
N ASP A 304 13.43 2.06 -4.58
CA ASP A 304 13.84 2.76 -3.36
C ASP A 304 14.21 4.22 -3.68
N LEU A 305 13.43 5.16 -3.18
CA LEU A 305 13.65 6.59 -3.40
C LEU A 305 14.88 7.11 -2.65
N VAL A 306 15.25 6.48 -1.55
CA VAL A 306 16.35 6.90 -0.69
C VAL A 306 17.68 6.26 -1.10
N LYS A 307 17.67 5.02 -1.57
CA LYS A 307 18.82 4.18 -2.00
C LYS A 307 19.91 3.94 -0.96
N ASN A 308 19.83 4.54 0.21
CA ASN A 308 20.74 4.37 1.32
C ASN A 308 20.05 3.62 2.45
N PHE A 309 20.69 2.58 2.97
CA PHE A 309 20.21 1.86 4.13
C PHE A 309 20.63 2.62 5.40
N PRO A 310 19.72 2.80 6.37
CA PRO A 310 20.13 3.19 7.72
C PRO A 310 21.14 2.19 8.30
N LYS A 311 21.94 2.59 9.29
CA LYS A 311 22.77 1.65 10.06
C LYS A 311 21.85 0.65 10.74
N GLU A 312 22.28 -0.62 10.78
CA GLU A 312 21.53 -1.63 11.54
C GLU A 312 21.50 -1.28 13.03
N PHE A 313 20.35 -1.46 13.65
CA PHE A 313 20.15 -1.19 15.07
C PHE A 313 19.03 -2.07 15.63
N ASP A 314 19.32 -2.71 16.77
CA ASP A 314 18.36 -3.46 17.56
C ASP A 314 18.28 -2.87 18.96
N PRO A 315 17.17 -2.20 19.34
CA PRO A 315 17.06 -1.55 20.64
C PRO A 315 17.05 -2.52 21.84
N LEU A 316 16.96 -3.84 21.60
CA LEU A 316 17.01 -4.85 22.66
C LEU A 316 18.43 -5.37 22.91
N THR A 317 19.28 -5.40 21.90
CA THR A 317 20.60 -6.05 21.98
C THR A 317 21.77 -5.08 21.84
N ASP A 318 21.57 -3.98 21.11
CA ASP A 318 22.64 -3.03 20.84
C ASP A 318 22.75 -1.98 21.94
N THR A 319 23.96 -1.61 22.25
CA THR A 319 24.26 -0.50 23.17
C THR A 319 24.54 0.75 22.37
N LEU A 320 23.79 1.81 22.62
CA LEU A 320 24.03 3.11 22.02
C LEU A 320 25.36 3.70 22.54
N PRO A 321 26.18 4.34 21.70
CA PRO A 321 27.26 5.18 22.17
C PRO A 321 26.73 6.25 23.14
N ALA A 322 27.50 6.55 24.19
CA ALA A 322 27.04 7.47 25.26
C ALA A 322 26.62 8.85 24.73
N GLU A 323 27.30 9.33 23.68
CA GLU A 323 26.98 10.58 23.01
C GLU A 323 25.62 10.54 22.28
N ILE A 324 25.26 9.38 21.70
CA ILE A 324 23.98 9.19 21.01
C ILE A 324 22.86 8.97 22.04
N ASP A 325 23.11 8.19 23.08
CA ASP A 325 22.15 8.00 24.17
C ASP A 325 21.78 9.34 24.85
N ALA A 326 22.79 10.22 25.04
CA ALA A 326 22.59 11.57 25.56
C ALA A 326 21.74 12.48 24.64
N LEU A 327 21.74 12.25 23.33
CA LEU A 327 20.85 12.98 22.40
C LEU A 327 19.38 12.66 22.63
N PHE A 328 19.05 11.40 22.98
CA PHE A 328 17.67 11.02 23.33
C PHE A 328 17.23 11.74 24.62
N ASP A 329 18.09 11.81 25.64
CA ASP A 329 17.79 12.53 26.88
C ASP A 329 17.63 14.02 26.62
N LYS A 330 18.53 14.62 25.82
CA LYS A 330 18.45 16.00 25.40
C LYS A 330 17.15 16.33 24.66
N ALA A 331 16.71 15.46 23.73
CA ALA A 331 15.45 15.62 23.02
C ALA A 331 14.24 15.59 24.00
N ILE A 332 14.25 14.67 24.98
CA ILE A 332 13.18 14.58 25.99
C ILE A 332 13.15 15.83 26.88
N GLU A 333 14.32 16.34 27.31
CA GLU A 333 14.39 17.56 28.13
C GLU A 333 13.93 18.78 27.36
N ALA A 334 14.37 18.93 26.10
CA ALA A 334 13.94 20.01 25.20
C ALA A 334 12.43 19.95 24.95
N ALA A 335 11.87 18.76 24.72
CA ALA A 335 10.44 18.56 24.56
C ALA A 335 9.63 18.97 25.81
N LYS A 336 10.09 18.60 27.01
CA LYS A 336 9.46 18.99 28.28
C LYS A 336 9.56 20.49 28.58
N ALA A 337 10.57 21.15 28.02
CA ALA A 337 10.79 22.59 28.16
C ALA A 337 10.13 23.43 27.04
N ASP A 338 9.37 22.80 26.13
CA ASP A 338 8.80 23.42 24.93
C ASP A 338 9.87 24.15 24.06
N ASN A 339 11.12 23.65 24.07
CA ASN A 339 12.21 24.16 23.26
C ASN A 339 12.28 23.42 21.93
N GLU A 340 11.44 23.86 20.97
CA GLU A 340 11.32 23.21 19.65
C GLU A 340 12.65 23.15 18.89
N ALA A 341 13.45 24.23 18.94
CA ALA A 341 14.71 24.28 18.18
C ALA A 341 15.70 23.20 18.68
N GLU A 342 15.90 23.10 19.97
CA GLU A 342 16.80 22.12 20.57
C GLU A 342 16.27 20.69 20.43
N LEU A 343 14.95 20.51 20.50
CA LEU A 343 14.29 19.23 20.24
C LEU A 343 14.55 18.76 18.81
N LEU A 344 14.37 19.62 17.81
CA LEU A 344 14.61 19.31 16.41
C LEU A 344 16.09 19.00 16.15
N ASP A 345 17.01 19.81 16.70
CA ASP A 345 18.45 19.59 16.57
C ASP A 345 18.86 18.21 17.12
N ALA A 346 18.34 17.83 18.29
CA ALA A 346 18.63 16.53 18.89
C ALA A 346 18.04 15.38 18.07
N CYS A 347 16.79 15.46 17.63
CA CYS A 347 16.16 14.44 16.80
C CYS A 347 16.86 14.29 15.44
N HIS A 348 17.21 15.39 14.77
CA HIS A 348 17.94 15.31 13.50
C HIS A 348 19.34 14.71 13.69
N ALA A 349 20.02 15.00 14.80
CA ALA A 349 21.31 14.38 15.11
C ALA A 349 21.19 12.85 15.32
N ILE A 350 20.09 12.39 15.96
CA ILE A 350 19.79 10.97 16.10
C ILE A 350 19.55 10.33 14.71
N GLU A 351 18.68 10.93 13.89
CA GLU A 351 18.37 10.44 12.54
C GLU A 351 19.61 10.42 11.63
N ASP A 352 20.46 11.45 11.71
CA ASP A 352 21.72 11.55 10.94
C ASP A 352 22.74 10.48 11.38
N TYR A 353 22.87 10.22 12.69
CA TYR A 353 23.71 9.13 13.20
C TYR A 353 23.33 7.77 12.61
N PHE A 354 22.05 7.48 12.53
CA PHE A 354 21.57 6.22 11.96
C PHE A 354 21.53 6.23 10.42
N GLY A 355 21.71 7.38 9.78
CA GLY A 355 21.72 7.50 8.32
C GLY A 355 20.32 7.55 7.71
N PHE A 356 19.31 7.99 8.45
CA PHE A 356 17.99 8.33 7.89
C PHE A 356 18.07 9.56 6.97
N PRO A 357 17.11 9.72 6.03
CA PRO A 357 17.09 10.87 5.14
C PRO A 357 17.04 12.20 5.90
N LYS A 358 17.85 13.15 5.44
CA LYS A 358 17.84 14.52 5.98
C LYS A 358 16.52 15.22 5.64
N PRO A 359 16.09 16.21 6.47
CA PRO A 359 14.94 17.05 6.18
C PRO A 359 15.00 17.68 4.80
N ASN A 360 13.90 17.59 4.04
CA ASN A 360 13.77 18.29 2.78
C ASN A 360 13.30 19.74 3.04
N LEU A 361 14.25 20.68 2.99
CA LEU A 361 13.98 22.09 3.30
C LEU A 361 13.03 22.75 2.29
N LEU A 362 13.07 22.36 1.01
CA LEU A 362 12.16 22.90 -0.01
C LEU A 362 10.71 22.50 0.28
N VAL A 363 10.49 21.24 0.64
CA VAL A 363 9.20 20.72 1.06
C VAL A 363 8.71 21.42 2.33
N LYS A 364 9.60 21.62 3.31
CA LYS A 364 9.32 22.31 4.56
C LYS A 364 8.93 23.78 4.34
N GLU A 365 9.68 24.49 3.52
CA GLU A 365 9.46 25.92 3.23
C GLU A 365 8.17 26.16 2.43
N ALA A 366 7.90 25.31 1.45
CA ALA A 366 6.71 25.39 0.62
C ALA A 366 5.45 24.77 1.28
N GLU A 367 5.61 24.10 2.44
CA GLU A 367 4.51 23.46 3.18
C GLU A 367 3.71 22.47 2.34
N VAL A 368 4.42 21.65 1.56
CA VAL A 368 3.83 20.67 0.63
C VAL A 368 4.20 19.22 0.99
N PRO A 369 3.38 18.22 0.64
CA PRO A 369 3.77 16.82 0.74
C PRO A 369 4.95 16.48 -0.17
N GLY A 370 5.85 15.60 0.29
CA GLY A 370 6.98 15.13 -0.51
C GLY A 370 6.57 14.52 -1.85
N GLY A 371 5.46 13.75 -1.88
CA GLY A 371 4.89 13.19 -3.12
C GLY A 371 4.39 14.25 -4.10
N MET A 372 3.86 15.38 -3.62
CA MET A 372 3.47 16.50 -4.48
C MET A 372 4.70 17.11 -5.15
N TYR A 373 5.75 17.39 -4.40
CA TYR A 373 7.02 17.91 -4.92
C TYR A 373 7.60 17.00 -6.00
N SER A 374 7.70 15.69 -5.74
CA SER A 374 8.23 14.71 -6.70
C SER A 374 7.41 14.67 -7.99
N ASN A 375 6.08 14.76 -7.90
CA ASN A 375 5.19 14.81 -9.06
C ASN A 375 5.38 16.08 -9.89
N MET A 376 5.53 17.25 -9.25
CA MET A 376 5.79 18.51 -9.94
C MET A 376 7.12 18.49 -10.69
N VAL A 377 8.18 17.95 -10.06
CA VAL A 377 9.49 17.77 -10.71
C VAL A 377 9.36 16.86 -11.94
N ALA A 378 8.68 15.73 -11.80
CA ALA A 378 8.46 14.79 -12.91
C ALA A 378 7.66 15.42 -14.05
N GLN A 379 6.61 16.20 -13.75
CA GLN A 379 5.78 16.88 -14.72
C GLN A 379 6.58 17.96 -15.48
N LEU A 380 7.35 18.79 -14.76
CA LEU A 380 8.19 19.83 -15.38
C LEU A 380 9.29 19.22 -16.25
N LYS A 381 9.90 18.12 -15.82
CA LYS A 381 10.88 17.39 -16.63
C LYS A 381 10.27 16.85 -17.92
N ALA A 382 9.06 16.27 -17.85
CA ALA A 382 8.34 15.80 -19.05
C ALA A 382 8.00 16.94 -20.01
N LEU A 383 7.81 18.15 -19.50
CA LEU A 383 7.54 19.37 -20.27
C LEU A 383 8.81 20.12 -20.69
N GLN A 384 10.00 19.65 -20.32
CA GLN A 384 11.30 20.33 -20.53
C GLN A 384 11.29 21.78 -20.00
N ALA A 385 10.73 21.97 -18.81
CA ALA A 385 10.48 23.24 -18.16
C ALA A 385 10.92 23.25 -16.68
N GLU A 386 12.01 22.53 -16.37
CA GLU A 386 12.54 22.39 -15.01
C GLU A 386 12.91 23.74 -14.38
N ASP A 387 13.23 24.72 -15.20
CA ASP A 387 13.49 26.12 -14.80
C ASP A 387 12.31 26.81 -14.11
N LEU A 388 11.09 26.27 -14.25
CA LEU A 388 9.87 26.80 -13.62
C LEU A 388 9.55 26.21 -12.25
N LEU A 389 10.38 25.32 -11.72
CA LEU A 389 10.07 24.64 -10.45
C LEU A 389 9.88 25.64 -9.30
N ASP A 390 10.80 26.59 -9.14
CA ASP A 390 10.73 27.60 -8.08
C ASP A 390 9.49 28.49 -8.22
N ASP A 391 9.17 28.89 -9.45
CA ASP A 391 7.99 29.71 -9.72
C ASP A 391 6.69 28.94 -9.43
N ALA A 392 6.62 27.68 -9.84
CA ALA A 392 5.48 26.83 -9.55
C ALA A 392 5.31 26.60 -8.03
N MET A 393 6.42 26.38 -7.30
CA MET A 393 6.39 26.23 -5.84
C MET A 393 5.87 27.49 -5.14
N ARG A 394 6.31 28.69 -5.58
CA ARG A 394 5.81 29.97 -5.05
C ARG A 394 4.35 30.23 -5.37
N LEU A 395 3.80 29.63 -6.41
CA LEU A 395 2.39 29.77 -6.79
C LEU A 395 1.45 28.87 -5.98
N ILE A 396 1.94 27.83 -5.30
CA ILE A 396 1.12 26.91 -4.52
C ILE A 396 0.25 27.64 -3.48
N PRO A 397 0.75 28.58 -2.65
CA PRO A 397 -0.07 29.32 -1.70
C PRO A 397 -1.24 30.06 -2.37
N LYS A 398 -0.99 30.69 -3.52
CA LYS A 398 -2.03 31.38 -4.31
C LYS A 398 -3.08 30.40 -4.83
N VAL A 399 -2.66 29.37 -5.54
CA VAL A 399 -3.57 28.38 -6.12
C VAL A 399 -4.42 27.70 -5.04
N ARG A 400 -3.82 27.46 -3.88
CA ARG A 400 -4.49 26.88 -2.72
C ARG A 400 -5.54 27.82 -2.13
N ARG A 401 -5.26 29.13 -2.01
CA ARG A 401 -6.23 30.16 -1.60
C ARG A 401 -7.40 30.25 -2.59
N ASP A 402 -7.08 30.34 -3.87
CA ASP A 402 -8.06 30.44 -4.94
C ASP A 402 -8.97 29.21 -5.01
N ALA A 403 -8.47 28.03 -4.60
CA ALA A 403 -9.22 26.78 -4.51
C ALA A 403 -9.95 26.57 -3.16
N GLY A 404 -10.04 27.57 -2.26
CA GLY A 404 -10.74 27.46 -0.99
C GLY A 404 -9.94 26.84 0.14
N LEU A 405 -8.61 27.02 0.17
CA LEU A 405 -7.67 26.58 1.21
C LEU A 405 -7.68 25.05 1.45
N VAL A 406 -7.77 24.28 0.39
CA VAL A 406 -7.80 22.82 0.51
C VAL A 406 -6.56 22.25 1.20
N PRO A 407 -6.71 21.21 2.06
CA PRO A 407 -5.57 20.45 2.56
C PRO A 407 -4.77 19.84 1.43
N LEU A 408 -3.43 19.80 1.56
CA LEU A 408 -2.57 19.17 0.56
C LEU A 408 -2.40 17.69 0.85
N VAL A 409 -3.43 16.92 0.56
CA VAL A 409 -3.48 15.45 0.63
C VAL A 409 -3.92 14.91 -0.74
N THR A 410 -3.76 13.61 -1.00
CA THR A 410 -4.24 13.02 -2.26
C THR A 410 -5.77 13.00 -2.30
N PRO A 411 -6.45 13.55 -3.35
CA PRO A 411 -5.89 14.04 -4.63
C PRO A 411 -5.59 15.55 -4.68
N THR A 412 -6.01 16.35 -3.71
CA THR A 412 -5.94 17.82 -3.75
C THR A 412 -4.53 18.34 -3.92
N SER A 413 -3.52 17.69 -3.31
CA SER A 413 -2.12 18.04 -3.50
C SER A 413 -1.68 17.93 -4.97
N GLN A 414 -2.12 16.89 -5.67
CA GLN A 414 -1.81 16.71 -7.10
C GLN A 414 -2.52 17.77 -7.96
N ILE A 415 -3.79 18.04 -7.65
CA ILE A 415 -4.59 19.04 -8.37
C ILE A 415 -3.96 20.44 -8.23
N VAL A 416 -3.65 20.83 -7.00
CA VAL A 416 -3.01 22.15 -6.72
C VAL A 416 -1.62 22.24 -7.35
N GLY A 417 -0.80 21.19 -7.23
CA GLY A 417 0.55 21.16 -7.80
C GLY A 417 0.55 21.25 -9.31
N SER A 418 -0.26 20.45 -9.99
CA SER A 418 -0.39 20.50 -11.44
C SER A 418 -0.94 21.84 -11.93
N GLN A 419 -1.87 22.44 -11.17
CA GLN A 419 -2.39 23.75 -11.51
C GLN A 419 -1.37 24.86 -11.28
N ALA A 420 -0.54 24.78 -10.25
CA ALA A 420 0.55 25.73 -10.03
C ALA A 420 1.58 25.67 -11.18
N VAL A 421 1.93 24.48 -11.65
CA VAL A 421 2.77 24.29 -12.86
C VAL A 421 2.10 24.92 -14.09
N SER A 422 0.79 24.70 -14.29
CA SER A 422 0.04 25.28 -15.41
C SER A 422 0.06 26.82 -15.38
N VAL A 423 -0.14 27.44 -14.21
CA VAL A 423 -0.08 28.91 -14.05
C VAL A 423 1.33 29.43 -14.30
N ALA A 424 2.39 28.73 -13.84
CA ALA A 424 3.78 29.12 -14.14
C ALA A 424 4.06 29.11 -15.65
N LEU A 425 3.56 28.08 -16.36
CA LEU A 425 3.64 28.00 -17.83
C LEU A 425 2.86 29.11 -18.53
N ASP A 426 1.65 29.44 -18.05
CA ASP A 426 0.85 30.55 -18.60
C ASP A 426 1.62 31.86 -18.47
N ARG A 427 2.19 32.16 -17.28
CA ARG A 427 3.01 33.37 -17.05
C ARG A 427 4.24 33.43 -17.95
N LYS A 428 4.96 32.32 -18.13
CA LYS A 428 6.13 32.24 -19.03
C LYS A 428 5.75 32.57 -20.48
N LYS A 429 4.52 32.21 -20.90
CA LYS A 429 3.99 32.51 -22.24
C LYS A 429 3.34 33.90 -22.35
N GLY A 430 3.28 34.68 -21.27
CA GLY A 430 2.61 35.98 -21.24
C GLY A 430 1.08 35.90 -21.19
N ASN A 431 0.53 34.72 -20.87
CA ASN A 431 -0.91 34.52 -20.71
C ASN A 431 -1.36 34.91 -19.28
N PRO A 432 -2.63 35.31 -19.11
CA PRO A 432 -3.22 35.50 -17.79
C PRO A 432 -3.20 34.20 -16.95
N ASP A 433 -3.13 34.33 -15.62
CA ASP A 433 -3.25 33.21 -14.69
C ASP A 433 -4.55 32.44 -14.95
N TYR A 434 -4.44 31.11 -14.93
CA TYR A 434 -5.56 30.17 -15.20
C TYR A 434 -6.12 30.24 -16.62
N SER A 435 -5.29 30.54 -17.62
CA SER A 435 -5.69 30.42 -19.03
C SER A 435 -5.93 28.97 -19.44
N ASN A 436 -5.28 28.02 -18.77
CA ASN A 436 -5.37 26.58 -19.02
C ASN A 436 -5.62 25.79 -17.71
N PRO A 437 -6.82 25.92 -17.09
CA PRO A 437 -7.14 25.14 -15.90
C PRO A 437 -7.33 23.67 -16.26
N SER A 438 -6.80 22.76 -15.44
CA SER A 438 -7.03 21.32 -15.61
C SER A 438 -8.48 20.95 -15.27
N ASN A 439 -8.99 19.86 -15.88
CA ASN A 439 -10.35 19.39 -15.60
C ASN A 439 -10.56 19.11 -14.11
N GLN A 440 -9.53 18.54 -13.43
CA GLN A 440 -9.60 18.26 -12.01
C GLN A 440 -9.68 19.55 -11.18
N PHE A 441 -8.93 20.59 -11.57
CA PHE A 441 -9.03 21.88 -10.90
C PHE A 441 -10.38 22.56 -11.13
N ILE A 442 -10.92 22.47 -12.34
CA ILE A 442 -12.29 22.94 -12.64
C ILE A 442 -13.32 22.23 -11.74
N SER A 443 -13.24 20.90 -11.64
CA SER A 443 -14.15 20.11 -10.79
C SER A 443 -13.98 20.47 -9.30
N LEU A 444 -12.76 20.73 -8.84
CA LEU A 444 -12.49 21.14 -7.45
C LEU A 444 -13.15 22.51 -7.16
N VAL A 445 -12.88 23.52 -7.99
CA VAL A 445 -13.41 24.88 -7.84
C VAL A 445 -14.94 24.89 -7.97
N LYS A 446 -15.50 24.00 -8.76
CA LYS A 446 -16.94 23.82 -8.93
C LYS A 446 -17.63 23.26 -7.68
N GLY A 447 -16.92 22.50 -6.82
CA GLY A 447 -17.46 21.84 -5.64
C GLY A 447 -17.75 20.35 -5.82
N GLU A 448 -17.30 19.74 -6.91
CA GLU A 448 -17.54 18.31 -7.20
C GLU A 448 -16.78 17.36 -6.27
N TYR A 449 -15.79 17.85 -5.53
CA TYR A 449 -15.05 17.09 -4.51
C TYR A 449 -15.65 17.21 -3.10
N GLY A 450 -16.59 18.12 -2.89
CA GLY A 450 -17.18 18.47 -1.59
C GLY A 450 -16.94 19.92 -1.22
N HIS A 451 -17.31 20.29 0.01
CA HIS A 451 -17.16 21.66 0.54
C HIS A 451 -15.72 21.92 0.94
N THR A 452 -15.15 22.99 0.39
CA THR A 452 -13.81 23.45 0.75
C THR A 452 -13.78 24.12 2.13
N PRO A 453 -12.63 24.10 2.86
CA PRO A 453 -12.51 24.72 4.18
C PRO A 453 -12.92 26.20 4.21
N VAL A 454 -12.64 26.92 3.14
CA VAL A 454 -13.11 28.28 2.89
C VAL A 454 -13.86 28.29 1.57
N ALA A 455 -15.01 28.96 1.52
CA ALA A 455 -15.76 29.06 0.28
C ALA A 455 -14.91 29.70 -0.83
N VAL A 456 -14.92 29.07 -2.00
CA VAL A 456 -14.24 29.62 -3.19
C VAL A 456 -14.95 30.92 -3.58
N ASP A 457 -14.16 31.96 -3.89
CA ASP A 457 -14.69 33.24 -4.34
C ASP A 457 -15.61 33.06 -5.56
N PRO A 458 -16.87 33.59 -5.54
CA PRO A 458 -17.85 33.37 -6.61
C PRO A 458 -17.41 33.93 -7.97
N GLU A 459 -16.65 35.03 -8.01
CA GLU A 459 -16.15 35.60 -9.26
C GLU A 459 -15.06 34.71 -9.85
N PHE A 460 -14.16 34.23 -8.98
CA PHE A 460 -13.15 33.26 -9.38
C PHE A 460 -13.78 31.94 -9.84
N ARG A 461 -14.78 31.43 -9.11
CA ARG A 461 -15.52 30.23 -9.52
C ARG A 461 -16.18 30.45 -10.90
N ALA A 462 -16.84 31.57 -11.13
CA ALA A 462 -17.43 31.91 -12.43
C ALA A 462 -16.38 31.97 -13.56
N LYS A 463 -15.21 32.54 -13.28
CA LYS A 463 -14.09 32.56 -14.23
C LYS A 463 -13.63 31.17 -14.65
N ILE A 464 -13.53 30.22 -13.70
CA ILE A 464 -12.98 28.89 -13.95
C ILE A 464 -14.04 27.91 -14.48
N THR A 465 -15.28 27.99 -13.98
CA THR A 465 -16.34 26.99 -14.24
C THR A 465 -17.48 27.47 -15.14
N GLY A 466 -17.55 28.79 -15.40
CA GLY A 466 -18.66 29.43 -16.11
C GLY A 466 -19.86 29.74 -15.22
N SER A 467 -19.86 29.41 -13.91
CA SER A 467 -20.93 29.70 -12.96
C SER A 467 -20.37 30.11 -11.60
N PRO A 468 -20.98 31.12 -10.92
CA PRO A 468 -20.60 31.50 -9.56
C PRO A 468 -21.10 30.50 -8.50
N GLU A 469 -22.03 29.59 -8.87
CA GLU A 469 -22.67 28.68 -7.93
C GLU A 469 -21.82 27.44 -7.67
N GLU A 470 -21.73 27.05 -6.41
CA GLU A 470 -21.16 25.76 -6.02
C GLU A 470 -22.10 24.63 -6.41
N LYS A 471 -21.55 23.58 -7.00
CA LYS A 471 -22.32 22.44 -7.45
C LYS A 471 -21.64 21.13 -7.09
N ALA A 472 -22.24 20.42 -6.15
CA ALA A 472 -21.79 19.09 -5.77
C ALA A 472 -21.83 18.11 -6.96
N TYR A 473 -21.00 17.07 -6.89
CA TYR A 473 -21.05 15.98 -7.84
C TYR A 473 -22.41 15.27 -7.78
N ASP A 474 -23.00 15.07 -8.94
CA ASP A 474 -24.29 14.40 -9.06
C ASP A 474 -24.08 12.87 -9.12
N VAL A 475 -24.16 12.22 -7.97
CA VAL A 475 -24.00 10.76 -7.84
C VAL A 475 -25.05 9.96 -8.61
N SER A 476 -26.18 10.58 -9.01
CA SER A 476 -27.18 9.91 -9.84
C SER A 476 -26.68 9.61 -11.26
N LYS A 477 -25.63 10.29 -11.68
CA LYS A 477 -24.92 10.05 -12.96
C LYS A 477 -24.03 8.83 -12.96
N TYR A 478 -23.82 8.21 -11.79
CA TYR A 478 -23.03 7.01 -11.70
C TYR A 478 -23.64 5.91 -12.58
N LYS A 479 -22.80 5.32 -13.41
CA LYS A 479 -23.18 4.18 -14.25
C LYS A 479 -22.33 2.97 -13.82
N LYS A 480 -23.02 1.90 -13.47
CA LYS A 480 -22.35 0.63 -13.23
C LYS A 480 -21.55 0.21 -14.46
N PRO A 481 -20.28 -0.19 -14.31
CA PRO A 481 -19.51 -0.72 -15.43
C PRO A 481 -20.17 -2.01 -15.97
N GLU A 482 -20.02 -2.23 -17.27
CA GLU A 482 -20.44 -3.49 -17.88
C GLU A 482 -19.55 -4.64 -17.39
N ASN A 483 -20.14 -5.81 -17.22
CA ASN A 483 -19.44 -7.05 -16.95
C ASN A 483 -19.59 -7.98 -18.16
N PRO A 484 -18.76 -7.83 -19.21
CA PRO A 484 -18.93 -8.56 -20.47
C PRO A 484 -18.66 -10.05 -20.30
N VAL A 485 -19.35 -10.82 -21.13
CA VAL A 485 -19.05 -12.23 -21.35
C VAL A 485 -17.86 -12.34 -22.31
N LEU A 486 -16.95 -13.25 -22.05
CA LEU A 486 -15.73 -13.50 -22.82
C LEU A 486 -15.86 -14.80 -23.61
N PRO A 487 -16.34 -14.76 -24.87
CA PRO A 487 -16.52 -15.96 -25.69
C PRO A 487 -15.21 -16.72 -25.91
N GLU A 488 -14.10 -16.00 -26.02
CA GLU A 488 -12.75 -16.54 -26.20
C GLU A 488 -12.27 -17.41 -25.02
N TYR A 489 -12.88 -17.28 -23.85
CA TYR A 489 -12.59 -18.05 -22.63
C TYR A 489 -13.79 -18.90 -22.17
N GLY A 490 -14.54 -19.46 -23.12
CA GLY A 490 -15.65 -20.37 -22.83
C GLY A 490 -16.92 -19.67 -22.38
N GLY A 491 -17.07 -18.38 -22.61
CA GLY A 491 -18.28 -17.61 -22.29
C GLY A 491 -18.42 -17.26 -20.81
N VAL A 492 -17.32 -17.21 -20.05
CA VAL A 492 -17.32 -16.73 -18.66
C VAL A 492 -17.45 -15.21 -18.60
N LYS A 493 -17.97 -14.67 -17.50
CA LYS A 493 -17.96 -13.21 -17.27
C LYS A 493 -16.58 -12.70 -16.93
N LEU A 494 -16.28 -11.46 -17.29
CA LEU A 494 -15.02 -10.80 -16.95
C LEU A 494 -14.79 -10.78 -15.44
N ALA A 495 -15.74 -10.28 -14.65
CA ALA A 495 -15.77 -10.41 -13.20
C ALA A 495 -16.64 -11.60 -12.80
N ALA A 496 -16.06 -12.59 -12.12
CA ALA A 496 -16.71 -13.83 -11.76
C ALA A 496 -17.55 -13.72 -10.46
N ASN A 497 -17.28 -12.73 -9.63
CA ASN A 497 -17.91 -12.52 -8.33
C ASN A 497 -17.99 -11.04 -7.96
N ASP A 498 -18.62 -10.73 -6.82
CA ASP A 498 -18.83 -9.36 -6.35
C ASP A 498 -17.53 -8.63 -6.04
N GLU A 499 -16.52 -9.31 -5.50
CA GLU A 499 -15.20 -8.73 -5.22
C GLU A 499 -14.50 -8.25 -6.50
N GLU A 500 -14.51 -9.08 -7.53
CA GLU A 500 -13.94 -8.71 -8.83
C GLU A 500 -14.77 -7.63 -9.53
N TYR A 501 -16.09 -7.66 -9.36
CA TYR A 501 -16.95 -6.62 -9.90
C TYR A 501 -16.70 -5.26 -9.22
N LEU A 502 -16.46 -5.24 -7.91
CA LEU A 502 -16.04 -4.03 -7.19
C LEU A 502 -14.72 -3.46 -7.72
N LEU A 503 -13.77 -4.30 -8.16
CA LEU A 503 -12.55 -3.79 -8.80
C LEU A 503 -12.87 -3.08 -10.11
N LEU A 504 -13.82 -3.58 -10.91
CA LEU A 504 -14.29 -2.88 -12.11
C LEU A 504 -14.98 -1.55 -11.78
N GLU A 505 -15.75 -1.49 -10.69
CA GLU A 505 -16.42 -0.26 -10.27
C GLU A 505 -15.40 0.80 -9.78
N LEU A 506 -14.42 0.39 -8.99
CA LEU A 506 -13.48 1.30 -8.34
C LEU A 506 -12.28 1.69 -9.22
N LEU A 507 -11.80 0.78 -10.05
CA LEU A 507 -10.55 0.91 -10.82
C LEU A 507 -10.70 0.35 -12.24
N PRO A 508 -11.71 0.80 -13.02
CA PRO A 508 -12.10 0.16 -14.29
C PRO A 508 -10.96 0.06 -15.30
N SER A 509 -10.08 1.06 -15.39
CA SER A 509 -8.97 1.08 -16.35
C SER A 509 -7.91 0.02 -16.08
N VAL A 510 -7.74 -0.42 -14.83
CA VAL A 510 -6.74 -1.42 -14.42
C VAL A 510 -7.38 -2.80 -14.29
N ALA A 511 -8.54 -2.85 -13.61
CA ALA A 511 -9.24 -4.10 -13.32
C ALA A 511 -9.64 -4.84 -14.60
N ASN A 512 -10.06 -4.14 -15.65
CA ASN A 512 -10.43 -4.78 -16.92
C ASN A 512 -9.29 -5.64 -17.49
N GLY A 513 -8.09 -5.06 -17.62
CA GLY A 513 -6.92 -5.76 -18.11
C GLY A 513 -6.47 -6.90 -17.19
N PHE A 514 -6.47 -6.66 -15.89
CA PHE A 514 -6.11 -7.66 -14.87
C PHE A 514 -7.07 -8.86 -14.90
N LEU A 515 -8.37 -8.63 -14.84
CA LEU A 515 -9.38 -9.70 -14.84
C LEU A 515 -9.38 -10.49 -16.15
N LYS A 516 -9.13 -9.83 -17.28
CA LYS A 516 -9.03 -10.52 -18.57
C LYS A 516 -7.84 -11.49 -18.61
N ARG A 517 -6.67 -11.09 -18.08
CA ARG A 517 -5.53 -12.01 -17.94
C ARG A 517 -5.85 -13.19 -17.02
N ARG A 518 -6.49 -12.94 -15.88
CA ARG A 518 -6.93 -14.02 -14.98
C ARG A 518 -7.87 -15.01 -15.66
N ARG A 519 -8.86 -14.53 -16.43
CA ARG A 519 -9.75 -15.43 -17.20
C ARG A 519 -8.99 -16.26 -18.22
N ALA A 520 -7.99 -15.66 -18.88
CA ALA A 520 -7.13 -16.39 -19.82
C ALA A 520 -6.35 -17.51 -19.11
N GLU A 521 -5.69 -17.21 -17.99
CA GLU A 521 -4.92 -18.18 -17.21
C GLU A 521 -5.81 -19.32 -16.67
N GLU A 522 -6.99 -18.99 -16.12
CA GLU A 522 -7.96 -20.00 -15.65
C GLU A 522 -8.46 -20.89 -16.79
N TRP A 523 -8.71 -20.32 -17.96
CA TRP A 523 -9.10 -21.06 -19.16
C TRP A 523 -7.99 -21.99 -19.65
N GLU A 524 -6.76 -21.51 -19.71
CA GLU A 524 -5.60 -22.32 -20.11
C GLU A 524 -5.36 -23.47 -19.13
N ALA A 525 -5.41 -23.18 -17.82
CA ALA A 525 -5.26 -24.20 -16.77
C ALA A 525 -6.37 -25.26 -16.83
N ALA A 526 -7.63 -24.86 -17.03
CA ALA A 526 -8.76 -25.78 -17.15
C ALA A 526 -8.64 -26.65 -18.42
N ASN A 527 -8.20 -26.08 -19.55
CA ASN A 527 -7.98 -26.83 -20.77
C ASN A 527 -6.79 -27.80 -20.69
N ALA A 528 -5.72 -27.39 -20.01
CA ALA A 528 -4.58 -28.28 -19.73
C ALA A 528 -4.99 -29.45 -18.84
N ALA A 529 -5.77 -29.18 -17.77
CA ALA A 529 -6.31 -30.22 -16.90
C ALA A 529 -7.24 -31.19 -17.66
N LYS A 530 -8.13 -30.66 -18.51
CA LYS A 530 -9.02 -31.49 -19.33
C LYS A 530 -8.26 -32.36 -20.35
N LYS A 531 -7.24 -31.81 -21.00
CA LYS A 531 -6.35 -32.57 -21.89
C LYS A 531 -5.59 -33.67 -21.15
N ALA A 532 -5.13 -33.39 -19.94
CA ALA A 532 -4.45 -34.39 -19.10
C ALA A 532 -5.41 -35.49 -18.67
N GLU A 533 -6.65 -35.15 -18.32
CA GLU A 533 -7.70 -36.12 -17.95
C GLU A 533 -8.12 -36.98 -19.15
N GLU A 534 -8.31 -36.38 -20.33
CA GLU A 534 -8.59 -37.10 -21.58
C GLU A 534 -7.43 -38.06 -21.97
N ALA A 535 -6.17 -37.61 -21.81
CA ALA A 535 -5.00 -38.42 -22.06
C ALA A 535 -4.91 -39.60 -21.06
N ALA A 536 -5.21 -39.38 -19.78
CA ALA A 536 -5.25 -40.41 -18.76
C ALA A 536 -6.39 -41.44 -19.01
N ALA A 537 -7.58 -40.97 -19.43
CA ALA A 537 -8.70 -41.81 -19.78
C ALA A 537 -8.40 -42.67 -21.02
N ASN A 538 -7.76 -42.11 -22.05
CA ASN A 538 -7.34 -42.84 -23.24
C ASN A 538 -6.25 -43.89 -22.92
N ALA A 539 -5.28 -43.52 -22.06
CA ALA A 539 -4.26 -44.46 -21.59
C ALA A 539 -4.87 -45.65 -20.79
N ALA A 540 -5.88 -45.36 -19.94
CA ALA A 540 -6.62 -46.41 -19.20
C ALA A 540 -7.40 -47.32 -20.17
N ALA A 541 -8.06 -46.78 -21.20
CA ALA A 541 -8.79 -47.53 -22.20
C ALA A 541 -7.87 -48.36 -23.11
N GLU A 542 -6.65 -47.89 -23.39
CA GLU A 542 -5.62 -48.64 -24.12
C GLU A 542 -5.01 -49.75 -23.23
N ALA A 543 -4.85 -49.49 -21.91
CA ALA A 543 -4.39 -50.51 -20.97
C ALA A 543 -5.40 -51.66 -20.79
N GLU A 544 -6.72 -51.36 -20.73
CA GLU A 544 -7.76 -52.38 -20.72
C GLU A 544 -7.78 -53.29 -21.97
N LYS A 545 -7.34 -52.78 -23.12
CA LYS A 545 -7.25 -53.56 -24.37
C LYS A 545 -5.98 -54.39 -24.51
N ALA A 546 -4.93 -54.04 -23.74
CA ALA A 546 -3.63 -54.73 -23.80
C ALA A 546 -3.56 -55.95 -22.85
N ASP A 547 -4.53 -56.14 -21.99
CA ASP A 547 -4.49 -57.16 -20.90
C ASP A 547 -5.08 -58.53 -21.29
N ASP A 548 -5.51 -58.72 -22.53
CA ASP A 548 -6.26 -59.94 -22.93
C ASP A 548 -5.40 -61.11 -23.50
N GLU A 549 -4.08 -60.93 -23.67
CA GLU A 549 -3.19 -62.02 -24.05
C GLU A 549 -2.19 -62.38 -22.95
N PRO A 550 -2.13 -63.64 -22.51
CA PRO A 550 -1.17 -64.06 -21.51
C PRO A 550 0.26 -63.85 -21.94
N ILE A 551 1.11 -63.38 -21.05
CA ILE A 551 2.56 -63.25 -21.28
C ILE A 551 3.12 -64.69 -21.38
N THR A 552 3.72 -65.06 -22.50
CA THR A 552 4.25 -66.41 -22.74
C THR A 552 5.75 -66.44 -23.03
N GLY A 553 6.35 -65.24 -23.22
CA GLY A 553 7.77 -65.04 -23.50
C GLY A 553 8.58 -64.59 -22.31
N GLU A 554 9.88 -64.47 -22.51
CA GLU A 554 10.77 -63.90 -21.50
C GLU A 554 10.52 -62.40 -21.37
N VAL A 555 10.49 -61.87 -20.14
CA VAL A 555 10.16 -60.46 -19.91
C VAL A 555 11.36 -59.65 -19.39
N VAL A 556 11.49 -58.42 -19.87
CA VAL A 556 12.37 -57.43 -19.30
C VAL A 556 11.56 -56.55 -18.37
N THR A 557 11.91 -56.58 -17.09
CA THR A 557 11.24 -55.79 -16.06
C THR A 557 12.05 -54.59 -15.65
N ALA A 558 11.37 -53.56 -15.15
CA ALA A 558 12.00 -52.41 -14.51
C ALA A 558 12.82 -52.89 -13.30
N GLN A 559 14.06 -52.41 -13.20
CA GLN A 559 14.89 -52.66 -12.01
C GLN A 559 14.36 -51.85 -10.81
N ILE A 560 15.05 -51.79 -9.74
CA ILE A 560 14.67 -51.43 -8.36
C ILE A 560 13.95 -50.05 -8.17
N LEU A 561 13.94 -49.17 -9.15
CA LEU A 561 13.42 -47.79 -8.97
C LEU A 561 12.26 -47.50 -9.93
N PRO A 562 11.19 -46.80 -9.46
CA PRO A 562 10.14 -46.30 -10.35
C PRO A 562 10.76 -45.19 -11.26
N GLY A 563 10.26 -45.10 -12.48
CA GLY A 563 10.78 -44.12 -13.45
C GLY A 563 9.75 -43.64 -14.44
N THR A 564 10.09 -42.62 -15.20
CA THR A 564 9.33 -42.08 -16.32
C THR A 564 10.05 -42.43 -17.62
N VAL A 565 9.40 -43.08 -18.57
CA VAL A 565 9.99 -43.44 -19.87
C VAL A 565 10.28 -42.16 -20.67
N ILE A 566 11.53 -41.98 -21.08
CA ILE A 566 11.96 -40.87 -21.96
C ILE A 566 11.80 -41.29 -23.40
N GLU A 567 12.37 -42.46 -23.78
CA GLU A 567 12.42 -42.93 -25.15
C GLU A 567 12.27 -44.46 -25.21
N VAL A 568 11.60 -44.98 -26.22
CA VAL A 568 11.50 -46.41 -26.51
C VAL A 568 12.15 -46.67 -27.87
N ASN A 569 13.21 -47.46 -27.87
CA ASN A 569 14.08 -47.68 -29.06
C ASN A 569 13.71 -48.94 -29.85
N VAL A 570 12.73 -49.72 -29.41
CA VAL A 570 12.34 -50.98 -30.03
C VAL A 570 10.83 -51.04 -30.22
N LYS A 571 10.42 -51.84 -31.18
CA LYS A 571 9.01 -52.18 -31.49
C LYS A 571 8.84 -53.67 -31.69
N PRO A 572 7.63 -54.21 -31.62
CA PRO A 572 7.34 -55.61 -31.89
C PRO A 572 7.89 -56.06 -33.24
N GLY A 573 8.61 -57.17 -33.26
CA GLY A 573 9.29 -57.75 -34.42
C GLY A 573 10.74 -57.35 -34.61
N ASP A 574 11.27 -56.41 -33.81
CA ASP A 574 12.67 -56.01 -33.91
C ASP A 574 13.60 -57.10 -33.30
N LYS A 575 14.73 -57.35 -33.96
CA LYS A 575 15.80 -58.20 -33.45
C LYS A 575 16.80 -57.36 -32.69
N VAL A 576 17.09 -57.72 -31.47
CA VAL A 576 18.05 -57.01 -30.59
C VAL A 576 19.19 -57.95 -30.24
N ASN A 577 20.39 -57.38 -30.10
CA ASN A 577 21.56 -58.10 -29.60
C ASN A 577 21.78 -57.77 -28.15
N LYS A 578 22.51 -58.65 -27.45
CA LYS A 578 22.89 -58.39 -26.07
C LYS A 578 23.58 -57.02 -25.92
N GLY A 579 23.04 -56.16 -25.05
CA GLY A 579 23.54 -54.83 -24.77
C GLY A 579 22.89 -53.70 -25.59
N ASP A 580 21.95 -54.05 -26.53
CA ASP A 580 21.18 -53.03 -27.22
C ASP A 580 20.23 -52.31 -26.26
N VAL A 581 20.14 -50.99 -26.32
CA VAL A 581 19.28 -50.18 -25.44
C VAL A 581 17.82 -50.29 -25.95
N LEU A 582 16.95 -50.93 -25.17
CA LEU A 582 15.54 -51.14 -25.44
C LEU A 582 14.73 -49.85 -25.22
N LEU A 583 14.99 -49.19 -24.10
CA LEU A 583 14.36 -47.92 -23.73
C LEU A 583 15.25 -47.11 -22.76
N VAL A 584 14.98 -45.82 -22.69
CA VAL A 584 15.61 -44.89 -21.74
C VAL A 584 14.53 -44.34 -20.80
N TYR A 585 14.82 -44.29 -19.51
CA TYR A 585 13.93 -43.75 -18.50
C TYR A 585 14.65 -42.83 -17.51
N GLU A 586 13.91 -41.87 -16.96
CA GLU A 586 14.38 -41.01 -15.88
C GLU A 586 13.97 -41.55 -14.51
N ALA A 587 14.92 -41.75 -13.63
CA ALA A 587 14.69 -42.00 -12.20
C ALA A 587 15.60 -41.13 -11.37
N MET A 588 15.07 -40.44 -10.35
CA MET A 588 15.82 -39.51 -9.47
C MET A 588 16.61 -38.43 -10.21
N LYS A 589 16.08 -37.91 -11.31
CA LYS A 589 16.70 -36.91 -12.21
C LYS A 589 17.96 -37.41 -12.93
N MET A 590 18.08 -38.72 -13.11
CA MET A 590 19.13 -39.35 -13.89
C MET A 590 18.53 -40.21 -14.97
N GLU A 591 19.11 -40.17 -16.17
CA GLU A 591 18.74 -41.06 -17.28
C GLU A 591 19.35 -42.43 -17.08
N ASN A 592 18.56 -43.48 -17.27
CA ASN A 592 18.94 -44.85 -17.13
C ASN A 592 18.53 -45.62 -18.39
N ASN A 593 19.36 -46.55 -18.84
CA ASN A 593 19.09 -47.44 -19.95
C ASN A 593 18.56 -48.80 -19.47
N VAL A 594 17.59 -49.31 -20.17
CA VAL A 594 17.21 -50.73 -20.10
C VAL A 594 17.77 -51.41 -21.33
N GLU A 595 18.66 -52.36 -21.12
CA GLU A 595 19.40 -53.04 -22.18
C GLU A 595 18.93 -54.49 -22.32
N ALA A 596 19.03 -55.04 -23.53
CA ALA A 596 18.78 -56.48 -23.79
C ALA A 596 19.82 -57.34 -23.10
N GLY A 597 19.40 -58.29 -22.29
CA GLY A 597 20.28 -59.22 -21.59
C GLY A 597 20.96 -60.26 -22.49
N HIS A 598 20.36 -60.55 -23.63
CA HIS A 598 20.81 -61.52 -24.63
C HIS A 598 20.20 -61.17 -26.00
N ASP A 599 20.62 -61.88 -27.07
CA ASP A 599 20.05 -61.73 -28.42
C ASP A 599 18.63 -62.29 -28.42
N ALA A 600 17.64 -61.47 -28.86
CA ALA A 600 16.23 -61.84 -28.84
C ALA A 600 15.42 -61.15 -29.93
N THR A 601 14.16 -61.56 -30.13
CA THR A 601 13.19 -60.82 -30.93
C THR A 601 12.15 -60.20 -30.01
N VAL A 602 11.86 -58.93 -30.18
CA VAL A 602 10.84 -58.24 -29.38
C VAL A 602 9.46 -58.70 -29.79
N LYS A 603 8.69 -59.26 -28.85
CA LYS A 603 7.30 -59.69 -29.07
C LYS A 603 6.29 -58.57 -28.76
N ARG A 604 6.45 -57.92 -27.60
CA ARG A 604 5.60 -56.80 -27.19
C ARG A 604 6.42 -55.77 -26.41
N VAL A 605 5.98 -54.50 -26.48
CA VAL A 605 6.47 -53.40 -25.66
C VAL A 605 5.28 -52.86 -24.89
N PHE A 606 5.40 -52.81 -23.56
CA PHE A 606 4.30 -52.49 -22.64
C PHE A 606 4.30 -51.01 -22.22
N VAL A 607 5.29 -50.24 -22.66
CA VAL A 607 5.46 -48.82 -22.25
C VAL A 607 5.71 -47.95 -23.45
N LYS A 608 5.37 -46.64 -23.33
CA LYS A 608 5.64 -45.60 -24.33
C LYS A 608 6.29 -44.38 -23.71
N PRO A 609 6.91 -43.49 -24.45
CA PRO A 609 7.45 -42.25 -23.92
C PRO A 609 6.40 -41.46 -23.14
N GLY A 610 6.77 -41.04 -21.91
CA GLY A 610 5.90 -40.35 -20.95
C GLY A 610 5.20 -41.26 -19.92
N ASP A 611 5.22 -42.58 -20.08
CA ASP A 611 4.63 -43.53 -19.12
C ASP A 611 5.45 -43.56 -17.82
N ILE A 612 4.74 -43.65 -16.69
CA ILE A 612 5.34 -43.87 -15.36
C ILE A 612 5.15 -45.32 -14.99
N PHE A 613 6.20 -46.02 -14.63
CA PHE A 613 6.16 -47.39 -14.24
C PHE A 613 6.64 -47.59 -12.78
N ALA A 614 6.08 -48.62 -12.12
CA ALA A 614 6.48 -49.08 -10.79
C ALA A 614 7.72 -50.01 -10.86
N PRO A 615 8.45 -50.21 -9.76
CA PRO A 615 9.47 -51.25 -9.69
C PRO A 615 8.87 -52.63 -10.10
N GLU A 616 9.66 -53.43 -10.82
CA GLU A 616 9.30 -54.76 -11.33
C GLU A 616 8.22 -54.77 -12.43
N ALA A 617 7.74 -53.59 -12.91
CA ALA A 617 6.83 -53.53 -14.03
C ALA A 617 7.45 -54.21 -15.28
N VAL A 618 6.65 -54.97 -16.02
CA VAL A 618 7.07 -55.56 -17.29
C VAL A 618 7.14 -54.46 -18.35
N LEU A 619 8.30 -54.30 -18.99
CA LEU A 619 8.54 -53.23 -19.96
C LEU A 619 8.54 -53.77 -21.40
N VAL A 620 9.15 -54.94 -21.62
CA VAL A 620 9.28 -55.57 -22.93
C VAL A 620 9.13 -57.10 -22.76
N GLU A 621 8.46 -57.77 -23.70
CA GLU A 621 8.40 -59.23 -23.82
C GLU A 621 9.15 -59.68 -25.08
N PHE A 622 9.98 -60.68 -24.93
CA PHE A 622 10.66 -61.35 -26.04
C PHE A 622 9.94 -62.62 -26.49
N GLU A 623 10.17 -63.05 -27.75
CA GLU A 623 9.64 -64.30 -28.32
C GLU A 623 10.26 -65.53 -27.65
#